data_d6b3747efed4bf405fad69a60bf10cdc
#
_entry.id   d6b3747efed4bf405fad69a60bf10cdc
#
_cell.length_a   1.000
_cell.length_b   1.000
_cell.length_c   1.000
_cell.angle_alpha   90.00
_cell.angle_beta   90.00
_cell.angle_gamma   90.00
#
_symmetry.space_group_name_H-M   'P 1'
#
loop_
_entity.id
_entity.type
_entity.pdbx_description
1 polymer ?
#
loop_
_entity_poly.entity_id
_entity_poly.type
_entity_poly.pdbx_seq_one_letter_code
_entity_poly.pdbx_strand_id
1 'polypeptide(L)'
;MKLKYIFMFLGAVLLGLTACGKKDTSESSNQNPFAGTKWERVLKATGEDGSSEIISAELQFIDDSRLVILTDYKDTAKDGSIIVQLPTVKEEGTYTYEGLVATVISHKIENDKQVTHKVTLTMDAAKQKITVTSTKMEEGDKPEIYTRKK
;
A
#
# COMPACT_ATOMS: atom_id res chain seq x y z
N MET A 1 -10.19 14.71 -14.90
CA MET A 1 -8.98 14.53 -14.04
C MET A 1 -8.21 13.32 -14.55
N LYS A 2 -6.90 13.45 -14.78
CA LYS A 2 -6.13 12.38 -15.43
C LYS A 2 -5.83 11.29 -14.40
N LEU A 3 -6.47 10.14 -14.57
CA LEU A 3 -6.37 8.90 -13.77
C LEU A 3 -4.96 8.24 -13.87
N LYS A 4 -3.90 9.02 -14.01
CA LYS A 4 -2.54 8.50 -14.27
C LYS A 4 -1.84 7.86 -13.07
N TYR A 5 -2.36 8.03 -11.85
CA TYR A 5 -1.60 7.73 -10.64
C TYR A 5 -2.09 6.52 -9.85
N ILE A 6 -3.19 5.90 -10.27
CA ILE A 6 -3.80 4.78 -9.53
C ILE A 6 -3.10 3.44 -9.79
N PHE A 7 -2.38 3.33 -10.91
CA PHE A 7 -1.65 2.10 -11.27
C PHE A 7 -0.22 2.01 -10.70
N MET A 8 0.17 2.88 -9.77
CA MET A 8 1.55 2.93 -9.29
C MET A 8 1.95 1.74 -8.40
N PHE A 9 0.96 0.98 -7.92
CA PHE A 9 1.21 -0.25 -7.16
C PHE A 9 1.11 -1.53 -8.00
N LEU A 10 0.65 -1.44 -9.25
CA LEU A 10 0.53 -2.62 -10.10
C LEU A 10 1.87 -3.00 -10.72
N GLY A 11 2.46 -3.99 -10.19
CA GLY A 11 3.50 -4.79 -10.85
C GLY A 11 4.90 -4.58 -10.30
N ALA A 12 5.30 -5.43 -9.48
CA ALA A 12 6.51 -6.24 -9.46
C ALA A 12 6.85 -6.70 -8.04
N VAL A 13 6.37 -7.84 -7.71
CA VAL A 13 7.04 -8.70 -6.73
C VAL A 13 7.67 -9.83 -7.50
N LEU A 14 8.98 -9.84 -7.64
CA LEU A 14 9.73 -11.07 -7.90
C LEU A 14 11.15 -10.94 -7.34
N LEU A 15 11.37 -11.77 -6.29
CA LEU A 15 12.58 -12.48 -5.96
C LEU A 15 13.82 -11.65 -5.56
N GLY A 16 14.07 -11.69 -4.29
CA GLY A 16 15.37 -11.42 -3.70
C GLY A 16 15.46 -12.04 -2.33
N LEU A 17 15.60 -13.37 -2.27
CA LEU A 17 16.07 -14.07 -1.08
C LEU A 17 17.51 -13.67 -0.82
N THR A 18 17.78 -13.22 0.35
CA THR A 18 18.89 -13.50 1.25
C THR A 18 19.25 -12.28 2.07
N ALA A 19 19.00 -12.38 3.35
CA ALA A 19 20.02 -11.99 4.34
C ALA A 19 19.61 -12.49 5.71
N CYS A 20 20.20 -13.55 6.09
CA CYS A 20 20.38 -13.97 7.46
C CYS A 20 21.22 -12.90 8.17
N GLY A 21 20.69 -12.22 9.15
CA GLY A 21 21.39 -11.30 10.04
C GLY A 21 21.03 -11.62 11.47
N LYS A 22 22.03 -12.10 12.22
CA LYS A 22 21.98 -12.55 13.59
C LYS A 22 21.45 -11.52 14.58
N LYS A 23 20.64 -12.03 15.44
CA LYS A 23 20.26 -11.71 16.80
C LYS A 23 21.37 -11.07 17.63
N ASP A 24 21.12 -9.91 18.20
CA ASP A 24 21.68 -9.50 19.47
C ASP A 24 20.59 -9.03 20.42
N THR A 25 20.63 -9.62 21.58
CA THR A 25 19.67 -9.57 22.66
C THR A 25 19.87 -8.28 23.44
N SER A 26 18.88 -7.41 23.42
CA SER A 26 18.59 -6.53 24.55
C SER A 26 17.08 -6.41 24.66
N GLU A 27 16.56 -6.84 25.80
CA GLU A 27 15.15 -6.76 26.18
C GLU A 27 14.69 -5.31 26.26
N SER A 28 14.18 -4.84 25.15
CA SER A 28 13.18 -3.79 25.08
C SER A 28 12.11 -4.37 24.20
N SER A 29 10.88 -4.49 24.70
CA SER A 29 9.75 -5.06 23.98
C SER A 29 9.39 -4.19 22.76
N ASN A 30 10.22 -4.22 21.73
CA ASN A 30 9.94 -3.67 20.42
C ASN A 30 9.05 -4.66 19.66
N GLN A 31 7.85 -4.85 20.20
CA GLN A 31 6.82 -5.56 19.49
C GLN A 31 6.51 -4.75 18.21
N ASN A 32 6.62 -5.39 17.05
CA ASN A 32 6.32 -4.78 15.77
C ASN A 32 4.88 -4.21 15.78
N PRO A 33 4.70 -2.88 15.70
CA PRO A 33 3.38 -2.28 15.80
C PRO A 33 2.50 -2.53 14.56
N PHE A 34 3.10 -3.00 13.47
CA PHE A 34 2.42 -3.29 12.21
C PHE A 34 1.89 -4.73 12.16
N ALA A 35 2.63 -5.72 12.68
CA ALA A 35 2.29 -7.13 12.55
C ALA A 35 0.84 -7.45 12.98
N GLY A 36 0.13 -8.23 12.16
CA GLY A 36 -1.26 -8.61 12.39
C GLY A 36 -2.28 -7.47 12.20
N THR A 37 -1.89 -6.32 11.65
CA THR A 37 -2.78 -5.19 11.44
C THR A 37 -3.28 -5.12 10.00
N LYS A 38 -4.47 -4.50 9.82
CA LYS A 38 -5.09 -4.22 8.53
C LYS A 38 -5.48 -2.77 8.43
N TRP A 39 -5.29 -2.20 7.25
CA TRP A 39 -5.50 -0.79 6.97
C TRP A 39 -6.21 -0.64 5.64
N GLU A 40 -7.15 0.29 5.55
CA GLU A 40 -7.95 0.50 4.35
C GLU A 40 -7.94 1.96 3.90
N ARG A 41 -8.05 2.14 2.60
CA ARG A 41 -8.26 3.40 1.93
C ARG A 41 -9.30 3.23 0.85
N VAL A 42 -10.26 4.13 0.81
CA VAL A 42 -11.27 4.18 -0.25
C VAL A 42 -11.19 5.52 -0.95
N LEU A 43 -11.02 5.49 -2.25
CA LEU A 43 -11.13 6.63 -3.14
C LEU A 43 -12.44 6.53 -3.89
N LYS A 44 -13.17 7.63 -3.92
CA LYS A 44 -14.40 7.76 -4.70
C LYS A 44 -14.31 9.01 -5.56
N ALA A 45 -14.45 8.84 -6.86
CA ALA A 45 -14.65 9.93 -7.79
C ALA A 45 -16.08 9.85 -8.33
N THR A 46 -16.76 11.00 -8.45
CA THR A 46 -18.12 11.07 -9.00
C THR A 46 -18.06 11.85 -10.30
N GLY A 47 -18.57 11.24 -11.37
CA GLY A 47 -18.71 11.87 -12.68
C GLY A 47 -19.83 12.91 -12.72
N GLU A 48 -19.82 13.76 -13.74
CA GLU A 48 -20.87 14.78 -13.95
C GLU A 48 -22.24 14.14 -14.21
N ASP A 49 -22.26 12.94 -14.75
CA ASP A 49 -23.48 12.12 -14.98
C ASP A 49 -24.02 11.44 -13.71
N GLY A 50 -23.31 11.58 -12.58
CA GLY A 50 -23.64 10.97 -11.30
C GLY A 50 -23.15 9.54 -11.14
N SER A 51 -22.42 8.99 -12.10
CA SER A 51 -21.69 7.74 -11.94
C SER A 51 -20.58 7.87 -10.90
N SER A 52 -20.11 6.77 -10.33
CA SER A 52 -19.02 6.80 -9.36
C SER A 52 -17.99 5.71 -9.63
N GLU A 53 -16.75 6.11 -9.68
CA GLU A 53 -15.56 5.24 -9.68
C GLU A 53 -15.09 5.06 -8.24
N ILE A 54 -14.96 3.84 -7.79
CA ILE A 54 -14.55 3.50 -6.44
C ILE A 54 -13.32 2.58 -6.52
N ILE A 55 -12.25 3.00 -5.87
CA ILE A 55 -11.05 2.21 -5.71
C ILE A 55 -10.84 2.03 -4.22
N SER A 56 -10.77 0.79 -3.79
CA SER A 56 -10.42 0.46 -2.42
C SER A 56 -9.10 -0.31 -2.38
N ALA A 57 -8.24 0.06 -1.46
CA ALA A 57 -6.99 -0.63 -1.20
C ALA A 57 -6.92 -1.03 0.27
N GLU A 58 -6.49 -2.28 0.53
CA GLU A 58 -6.27 -2.80 1.86
C GLU A 58 -4.82 -3.24 2.01
N LEU A 59 -4.14 -2.76 3.05
CA LEU A 59 -2.81 -3.21 3.46
C LEU A 59 -2.99 -4.21 4.61
N GLN A 60 -2.45 -5.41 4.46
CA GLN A 60 -2.46 -6.45 5.49
C GLN A 60 -1.03 -6.79 5.89
N PHE A 61 -0.62 -6.41 7.10
CA PHE A 61 0.65 -6.81 7.67
C PHE A 61 0.48 -8.19 8.31
N ILE A 62 0.95 -9.21 7.62
CA ILE A 62 0.70 -10.61 8.00
C ILE A 62 1.53 -11.00 9.25
N ASP A 63 2.81 -10.65 9.24
CA ASP A 63 3.76 -10.92 10.31
C ASP A 63 4.83 -9.81 10.37
N ASP A 64 5.99 -10.09 10.97
CA ASP A 64 7.06 -9.12 11.18
C ASP A 64 7.76 -8.64 9.90
N SER A 65 7.48 -9.26 8.76
CA SER A 65 8.18 -8.98 7.51
C SER A 65 7.31 -9.04 6.26
N ARG A 66 6.13 -9.66 6.32
CA ARG A 66 5.28 -9.87 5.14
C ARG A 66 4.08 -8.94 5.11
N LEU A 67 3.86 -8.34 3.95
CA LEU A 67 2.75 -7.44 3.63
C LEU A 67 1.97 -7.99 2.43
N VAL A 68 0.65 -7.93 2.50
CA VAL A 68 -0.26 -8.17 1.38
C VAL A 68 -1.02 -6.89 1.09
N ILE A 69 -1.14 -6.54 -0.18
CA ILE A 69 -1.92 -5.42 -0.68
C ILE A 69 -3.05 -6.00 -1.53
N LEU A 70 -4.28 -5.62 -1.21
CA LEU A 70 -5.48 -5.95 -1.98
C LEU A 70 -6.01 -4.68 -2.60
N THR A 71 -6.30 -4.70 -3.90
CA THR A 71 -6.89 -3.54 -4.59
C THR A 71 -8.14 -3.98 -5.35
N ASP A 72 -9.24 -3.32 -5.07
CA ASP A 72 -10.52 -3.49 -5.74
C ASP A 72 -10.87 -2.25 -6.54
N TYR A 73 -11.43 -2.47 -7.72
CA TYR A 73 -11.95 -1.41 -8.59
C TYR A 73 -13.41 -1.69 -8.93
N LYS A 74 -14.25 -0.66 -8.82
CA LYS A 74 -15.67 -0.74 -9.11
C LYS A 74 -16.20 0.57 -9.69
N ASP A 75 -16.91 0.48 -10.82
CA ASP A 75 -17.72 1.57 -11.35
C ASP A 75 -19.20 1.32 -11.09
N THR A 76 -19.91 2.36 -10.69
CA THR A 76 -21.35 2.31 -10.47
C THR A 76 -22.05 3.42 -11.23
N ALA A 77 -23.24 3.12 -11.76
CA ALA A 77 -24.12 4.12 -12.31
C ALA A 77 -24.72 5.01 -11.21
N LYS A 78 -25.42 6.08 -11.62
CA LYS A 78 -26.09 7.02 -10.71
C LYS A 78 -27.09 6.33 -9.75
N ASP A 79 -27.76 5.29 -10.21
CA ASP A 79 -28.71 4.50 -9.42
C ASP A 79 -28.04 3.45 -8.51
N GLY A 80 -26.71 3.39 -8.50
CA GLY A 80 -25.91 2.45 -7.71
C GLY A 80 -25.72 1.07 -8.34
N SER A 81 -26.27 0.83 -9.55
CA SER A 81 -26.01 -0.42 -10.28
C SER A 81 -24.55 -0.51 -10.70
N ILE A 82 -23.98 -1.72 -10.70
CA ILE A 82 -22.58 -1.96 -11.06
C ILE A 82 -22.46 -1.92 -12.58
N ILE A 83 -21.62 -1.02 -13.10
CA ILE A 83 -21.25 -0.94 -14.51
C ILE A 83 -20.07 -1.87 -14.79
N VAL A 84 -19.02 -1.76 -13.96
CA VAL A 84 -17.79 -2.54 -14.08
C VAL A 84 -17.33 -2.92 -12.67
N GLN A 85 -16.87 -4.15 -12.51
CA GLN A 85 -16.12 -4.60 -11.34
C GLN A 85 -14.97 -5.47 -11.84
N LEU A 86 -13.73 -5.06 -11.53
CA LEU A 86 -12.57 -5.85 -11.86
C LEU A 86 -12.30 -6.87 -10.75
N PRO A 87 -11.63 -8.00 -11.09
CA PRO A 87 -11.15 -8.92 -10.07
C PRO A 87 -10.20 -8.21 -9.08
N THR A 88 -10.27 -8.60 -7.81
CA THR A 88 -9.34 -8.11 -6.79
C THR A 88 -7.90 -8.41 -7.19
N VAL A 89 -7.07 -7.37 -7.25
CA VAL A 89 -5.63 -7.53 -7.46
C VAL A 89 -4.98 -7.77 -6.10
N LYS A 90 -4.20 -8.85 -5.99
CA LYS A 90 -3.43 -9.20 -4.80
C LYS A 90 -1.95 -9.08 -5.10
N GLU A 91 -1.24 -8.30 -4.31
CA GLU A 91 0.21 -8.18 -4.34
C GLU A 91 0.78 -8.59 -2.98
N GLU A 92 1.91 -9.30 -3.00
CA GLU A 92 2.62 -9.70 -1.79
C GLU A 92 4.00 -9.05 -1.79
N GLY A 93 4.45 -8.64 -0.61
CA GLY A 93 5.74 -8.00 -0.44
C GLY A 93 6.33 -8.22 0.93
N THR A 94 7.55 -7.76 1.09
CA THR A 94 8.24 -7.75 2.37
C THR A 94 8.47 -6.31 2.82
N TYR A 95 8.54 -6.13 4.13
CA TYR A 95 8.86 -4.84 4.73
C TYR A 95 9.85 -5.00 5.88
N THR A 96 10.53 -3.91 6.17
CA THR A 96 11.30 -3.73 7.41
C THR A 96 10.66 -2.60 8.21
N TYR A 97 10.91 -2.51 9.50
CA TYR A 97 10.36 -1.45 10.33
C TYR A 97 11.35 -0.94 11.36
N GLU A 98 11.15 0.31 11.74
CA GLU A 98 11.83 0.97 12.84
C GLU A 98 10.81 1.86 13.57
N GLY A 99 10.47 1.54 14.82
CA GLY A 99 9.42 2.23 15.57
C GLY A 99 8.07 2.20 14.83
N LEU A 100 7.55 3.37 14.48
CA LEU A 100 6.29 3.56 13.76
C LEU A 100 6.45 3.74 12.25
N VAL A 101 7.62 3.41 11.70
CA VAL A 101 7.90 3.54 10.27
C VAL A 101 8.21 2.18 9.68
N ALA A 102 7.43 1.77 8.69
CA ALA A 102 7.72 0.60 7.87
C ALA A 102 8.24 1.04 6.49
N THR A 103 9.14 0.24 5.93
CA THR A 103 9.73 0.48 4.60
C THR A 103 9.53 -0.76 3.75
N VAL A 104 8.93 -0.57 2.59
CA VAL A 104 8.82 -1.56 1.52
C VAL A 104 9.77 -1.16 0.39
N ILE A 105 10.58 -2.12 -0.05
CA ILE A 105 11.47 -1.93 -1.19
C ILE A 105 11.02 -2.86 -2.30
N SER A 106 10.74 -2.31 -3.47
CA SER A 106 10.44 -3.08 -4.68
C SER A 106 11.45 -2.76 -5.78
N HIS A 107 11.79 -3.77 -6.56
CA HIS A 107 12.65 -3.63 -7.72
C HIS A 107 11.82 -3.84 -8.99
N LYS A 108 11.90 -2.90 -9.91
CA LYS A 108 11.23 -2.98 -11.21
C LYS A 108 12.24 -2.84 -12.34
N ILE A 109 11.92 -3.45 -13.47
CA ILE A 109 12.65 -3.18 -14.71
C ILE A 109 11.86 -2.14 -15.50
N GLU A 110 12.45 -0.98 -15.69
CA GLU A 110 11.89 0.11 -16.49
C GLU A 110 12.93 0.49 -17.57
N ASN A 111 12.53 0.41 -18.84
CA ASN A 111 13.43 0.67 -19.98
C ASN A 111 14.76 -0.11 -19.89
N ASP A 112 14.67 -1.42 -19.63
CA ASP A 112 15.79 -2.35 -19.47
C ASP A 112 16.78 -2.02 -18.32
N LYS A 113 16.37 -1.16 -17.41
CA LYS A 113 17.14 -0.83 -16.20
C LYS A 113 16.40 -1.24 -14.96
N GLN A 114 17.11 -1.82 -14.01
CA GLN A 114 16.56 -2.09 -12.70
C GLN A 114 16.41 -0.77 -11.91
N VAL A 115 15.18 -0.45 -11.53
CA VAL A 115 14.85 0.72 -10.72
C VAL A 115 14.34 0.24 -9.37
N THR A 116 14.86 0.85 -8.31
CA THR A 116 14.44 0.57 -6.94
C THR A 116 13.41 1.61 -6.49
N HIS A 117 12.26 1.12 -6.06
CA HIS A 117 11.23 1.95 -5.45
C HIS A 117 11.20 1.72 -3.95
N LYS A 118 11.26 2.80 -3.21
CA LYS A 118 11.08 2.79 -1.76
C LYS A 118 9.74 3.40 -1.42
N VAL A 119 8.92 2.64 -0.72
CA VAL A 119 7.65 3.10 -0.14
C VAL A 119 7.80 3.14 1.37
N THR A 120 7.49 4.27 1.96
CA THR A 120 7.54 4.49 3.40
C THR A 120 6.12 4.59 3.93
N LEU A 121 5.82 3.79 4.97
CA LEU A 121 4.54 3.76 5.64
C LEU A 121 4.76 4.25 7.08
N THR A 122 4.25 5.43 7.40
CA THR A 122 4.40 6.04 8.72
C THR A 122 3.09 5.93 9.48
N MET A 123 3.10 5.18 10.58
CA MET A 123 1.96 5.03 11.48
C MET A 123 1.92 6.24 12.44
N ASP A 124 0.74 6.77 12.69
CA ASP A 124 0.54 7.81 13.70
C ASP A 124 0.68 7.25 15.13
N ALA A 125 0.95 8.12 16.10
CA ALA A 125 1.13 7.72 17.50
C ALA A 125 -0.13 7.06 18.09
N ALA A 126 -1.32 7.41 17.60
CA ALA A 126 -2.58 6.81 18.00
C ALA A 126 -2.83 5.42 17.37
N LYS A 127 -1.98 5.00 16.44
CA LYS A 127 -2.09 3.74 15.66
C LYS A 127 -3.45 3.60 14.95
N GLN A 128 -3.95 4.71 14.43
CA GLN A 128 -5.23 4.77 13.72
C GLN A 128 -5.08 5.11 12.24
N LYS A 129 -3.93 5.68 11.84
CA LYS A 129 -3.64 6.08 10.47
C LYS A 129 -2.24 5.65 10.04
N ILE A 130 -2.11 5.29 8.77
CA ILE A 130 -0.82 5.14 8.09
C ILE A 130 -0.77 6.15 6.94
N THR A 131 0.28 6.93 6.90
CA THR A 131 0.64 7.80 5.78
C THR A 131 1.62 7.06 4.89
N VAL A 132 1.30 6.93 3.61
CA VAL A 132 2.14 6.25 2.60
C VAL A 132 2.79 7.30 1.71
N THR A 133 4.11 7.25 1.59
CA THR A 133 4.91 8.07 0.68
C THR A 133 5.80 7.18 -0.17
N SER A 134 6.07 7.60 -1.40
CA SER A 134 6.92 6.87 -2.34
C SER A 134 8.01 7.77 -2.88
N THR A 135 9.16 7.20 -3.23
CA THR A 135 10.22 7.93 -3.95
C THR A 135 9.81 8.39 -5.35
N LYS A 136 8.66 7.92 -5.85
CA LYS A 136 8.07 8.34 -7.14
C LYS A 136 7.05 9.47 -7.02
N MET A 137 6.78 9.98 -5.82
CA MET A 137 5.87 11.12 -5.66
C MET A 137 6.51 12.34 -6.33
N GLU A 138 5.75 12.96 -7.24
CA GLU A 138 6.13 14.22 -7.87
C GLU A 138 5.86 15.39 -6.92
N GLU A 139 6.48 16.53 -7.20
CA GLU A 139 6.22 17.74 -6.44
C GLU A 139 4.74 18.14 -6.58
N GLY A 140 4.05 18.23 -5.46
CA GLY A 140 2.60 18.48 -5.41
C GLY A 140 1.71 17.25 -5.17
N ASP A 141 2.25 16.04 -5.26
CA ASP A 141 1.50 14.84 -4.90
C ASP A 141 1.21 14.80 -3.41
N LYS A 142 -0.03 14.42 -3.08
CA LYS A 142 -0.43 14.25 -1.68
C LYS A 142 -0.15 12.83 -1.22
N PRO A 143 0.38 12.66 0.01
CA PRO A 143 0.53 11.35 0.59
C PRO A 143 -0.81 10.60 0.66
N GLU A 144 -0.75 9.30 0.49
CA GLU A 144 -1.91 8.44 0.68
C GLU A 144 -2.13 8.14 2.16
N ILE A 145 -3.37 8.21 2.61
CA ILE A 145 -3.72 7.96 4.01
C ILE A 145 -4.62 6.73 4.07
N TYR A 146 -4.20 5.76 4.87
CA TYR A 146 -4.97 4.56 5.20
C TYR A 146 -5.45 4.66 6.65
N THR A 147 -6.64 4.16 6.91
CA THR A 147 -7.23 4.08 8.26
C THR A 147 -7.24 2.63 8.75
N ARG A 148 -7.11 2.45 10.06
CA ARG A 148 -7.08 1.12 10.66
C ARG A 148 -8.43 0.43 10.51
N LYS A 149 -8.41 -0.78 9.96
CA LYS A 149 -9.57 -1.66 9.90
C LYS A 149 -9.73 -2.39 11.23
N LYS A 150 -10.94 -2.38 11.77
CA LYS A 150 -11.29 -3.08 13.03
C LYS A 150 -11.48 -4.58 12.80
#